data_9ec70da51d8b65e8577f130ef82b9c71
#
_entry.id   9ec70da51d8b65e8577f130ef82b9c71
#
_cell.length_a   1.000
_cell.length_b   1.000
_cell.length_c   1.000
_cell.angle_alpha   90.00
_cell.angle_beta   90.00
_cell.angle_gamma   90.00
#
_symmetry.space_group_name_H-M   'P 1'
#
loop_
_entity.id
_entity.type
_entity.pdbx_description
1 polymer ?
#
loop_
_entity_poly.entity_id
_entity_poly.type
_entity_poly.pdbx_seq_one_letter_code
_entity_poly.pdbx_strand_id
1 'polypeptide(L)'
;MKRKIVSAVLLLCISIVVWAQEPILKLRYEENYTPTYYEVIEMYRLLDEHYENAKLTESGMTDIGKPLHTFIINSEPEFDVQKIKAQGKSVLLINNGIHPGEPEGIDASLQFADDILRDKNGMRKWLDNTVIVIIPVYNVGGHLNRSAYNRANQATPYETGFRGNAKNLDLNRDFTKCDSKNALSFNRIFQQWDPDVFLDTHTTNGSDHQYSITWITPFPDYFPPTQEEFLRKQMIPDIFEKMDAGEYKLTPYVNWIFHDPAAGILLWQDAPRYSSGFASLFNSYGMMTENHVYKHFPDRVKSCYQFITTLADFTSENSTEIIASRRQGTEEMLAMKNYPLTYEVDTTQYTTFTFEGYETSTEVIDKVTGLPRFGYDRSKPYSKEIRYYYSYNTVEEIKIPEYYILPQAWTKVIERLKLNGVIYRTLEEDQILEVEVDYIDEYDSAKRPYNGHYFHNNISTHKEVQEIQYYAGDLLIPVRQEKMKYLLEMLEPKAMDSFFRWNFFDSVLDQREYFSPYGFEENALKYLNDHPEFKKEFEAKRAADQEFAKDHRAQLAYIYDNTEWAEKTFKRYPVARIY
;
A
#
# COMPACT_ATOMS: atom_id res chain seq x y z
N MET A 1 -34.03 -61.97 59.03
CA MET A 1 -34.59 -61.00 58.11
C MET A 1 -33.67 -59.80 58.01
N LYS A 2 -32.86 -59.71 57.00
CA LYS A 2 -31.97 -58.56 56.74
C LYS A 2 -32.51 -57.77 55.56
N ARG A 3 -32.97 -56.55 55.76
CA ARG A 3 -33.39 -55.65 54.70
C ARG A 3 -32.15 -55.01 54.03
N LYS A 4 -32.00 -55.19 52.75
CA LYS A 4 -31.02 -54.46 51.91
C LYS A 4 -31.66 -53.16 51.48
N ILE A 5 -31.04 -52.04 51.83
CA ILE A 5 -31.39 -50.73 51.33
C ILE A 5 -30.55 -50.52 50.04
N VAL A 6 -31.20 -50.36 48.89
CA VAL A 6 -30.57 -50.01 47.60
C VAL A 6 -30.70 -48.49 47.47
N SER A 7 -29.57 -47.79 47.60
CA SER A 7 -29.51 -46.36 47.31
C SER A 7 -29.32 -46.16 45.81
N ALA A 8 -30.32 -45.61 45.15
CA ALA A 8 -30.21 -45.18 43.74
C ALA A 8 -29.61 -43.77 43.74
N VAL A 9 -28.41 -43.64 43.18
CA VAL A 9 -27.79 -42.35 42.87
C VAL A 9 -28.31 -41.91 41.52
N LEU A 10 -29.14 -40.88 41.49
CA LEU A 10 -29.60 -40.19 40.29
C LEU A 10 -28.49 -39.24 39.83
N LEU A 11 -27.74 -39.56 38.77
CA LEU A 11 -26.85 -38.64 38.08
C LEU A 11 -27.72 -37.69 37.23
N LEU A 12 -27.88 -36.47 37.67
CA LEU A 12 -28.46 -35.38 36.86
C LEU A 12 -27.36 -34.92 35.88
N CYS A 13 -27.42 -35.36 34.63
CA CYS A 13 -26.69 -34.74 33.54
C CYS A 13 -27.35 -33.42 33.23
N ILE A 14 -26.82 -32.32 33.75
CA ILE A 14 -27.18 -30.96 33.30
C ILE A 14 -26.46 -30.77 31.94
N SER A 15 -27.18 -30.96 30.86
CA SER A 15 -26.77 -30.52 29.52
C SER A 15 -26.84 -28.99 29.53
N ILE A 16 -25.71 -28.33 29.64
CA ILE A 16 -25.64 -26.90 29.39
C ILE A 16 -25.87 -26.74 27.88
N VAL A 17 -27.09 -26.47 27.47
CA VAL A 17 -27.40 -25.99 26.13
C VAL A 17 -26.90 -24.57 26.09
N VAL A 18 -25.72 -24.37 25.54
CA VAL A 18 -25.25 -23.03 25.17
C VAL A 18 -26.14 -22.60 24.02
N TRP A 19 -27.11 -21.77 24.32
CA TRP A 19 -27.90 -21.07 23.29
C TRP A 19 -26.92 -20.10 22.62
N ALA A 20 -26.60 -20.36 21.35
CA ALA A 20 -25.94 -19.36 20.54
C ALA A 20 -26.83 -18.08 20.52
N GLN A 21 -26.29 -16.95 20.93
CA GLN A 21 -27.02 -15.69 20.83
C GLN A 21 -27.43 -15.44 19.38
N GLU A 22 -28.67 -15.02 19.19
CA GLU A 22 -29.16 -14.62 17.86
C GLU A 22 -28.34 -13.40 17.36
N PRO A 23 -28.11 -13.27 16.05
CA PRO A 23 -27.44 -12.11 15.48
C PRO A 23 -28.17 -10.80 15.85
N ILE A 24 -27.42 -9.81 16.29
CA ILE A 24 -27.96 -8.47 16.56
C ILE A 24 -28.22 -7.74 15.25
N LEU A 25 -27.32 -7.94 14.26
CA LEU A 25 -27.38 -7.28 12.97
C LEU A 25 -28.26 -8.05 11.98
N LYS A 26 -29.02 -7.30 11.18
CA LYS A 26 -29.82 -7.84 10.08
C LYS A 26 -29.20 -7.41 8.73
N LEU A 27 -28.24 -8.18 8.26
CA LEU A 27 -27.61 -7.96 6.97
C LEU A 27 -28.52 -8.44 5.84
N ARG A 28 -28.49 -7.76 4.71
CA ARG A 28 -29.39 -7.99 3.57
C ARG A 28 -28.66 -8.30 2.28
N TYR A 29 -27.41 -8.74 2.36
CA TYR A 29 -26.62 -9.05 1.16
C TYR A 29 -27.22 -10.19 0.34
N GLU A 30 -27.94 -11.14 0.97
CA GLU A 30 -28.71 -12.19 0.25
C GLU A 30 -29.82 -11.60 -0.65
N GLU A 31 -30.28 -10.38 -0.34
CA GLU A 31 -31.24 -9.64 -1.15
C GLU A 31 -30.55 -8.73 -2.19
N ASN A 32 -29.22 -8.86 -2.40
CA ASN A 32 -28.41 -7.97 -3.22
C ASN A 32 -28.44 -6.50 -2.75
N TYR A 33 -28.54 -6.29 -1.45
CA TYR A 33 -28.50 -4.98 -0.82
C TYR A 33 -27.26 -4.86 0.08
N THR A 34 -26.48 -3.79 -0.08
CA THR A 34 -25.41 -3.40 0.82
C THR A 34 -25.82 -2.13 1.59
N PRO A 35 -25.52 -2.03 2.90
CA PRO A 35 -25.97 -0.91 3.72
C PRO A 35 -25.39 0.42 3.27
N THR A 36 -26.14 1.50 3.51
CA THR A 36 -25.68 2.87 3.35
C THR A 36 -24.69 3.24 4.45
N TYR A 37 -23.92 4.33 4.26
CA TYR A 37 -22.97 4.79 5.29
C TYR A 37 -23.61 4.94 6.67
N TYR A 38 -24.81 5.53 6.74
CA TYR A 38 -25.49 5.74 8.01
C TYR A 38 -25.93 4.43 8.65
N GLU A 39 -26.40 3.47 7.85
CA GLU A 39 -26.76 2.13 8.34
C GLU A 39 -25.52 1.37 8.84
N VAL A 40 -24.38 1.46 8.14
CA VAL A 40 -23.12 0.85 8.57
C VAL A 40 -22.69 1.39 9.94
N ILE A 41 -22.66 2.71 10.09
CA ILE A 41 -22.24 3.33 11.37
C ILE A 41 -23.24 3.01 12.48
N GLU A 42 -24.54 3.00 12.20
CA GLU A 42 -25.56 2.61 13.18
C GLU A 42 -25.40 1.16 13.63
N MET A 43 -25.11 0.24 12.71
CA MET A 43 -24.88 -1.17 13.04
C MET A 43 -23.66 -1.34 13.97
N TYR A 44 -22.55 -0.66 13.69
CA TYR A 44 -21.39 -0.69 14.59
C TYR A 44 -21.67 0.00 15.93
N ARG A 45 -22.51 1.05 15.97
CA ARG A 45 -22.95 1.69 17.20
C ARG A 45 -23.79 0.75 18.06
N LEU A 46 -24.70 -0.02 17.44
CA LEU A 46 -25.47 -1.05 18.13
C LEU A 46 -24.57 -2.13 18.76
N LEU A 47 -23.50 -2.55 18.09
CA LEU A 47 -22.53 -3.48 18.66
C LEU A 47 -21.75 -2.85 19.83
N ASP A 48 -21.30 -1.59 19.72
CA ASP A 48 -20.65 -0.83 20.83
C ASP A 48 -21.56 -0.72 22.05
N GLU A 49 -22.84 -0.44 21.84
CA GLU A 49 -23.82 -0.32 22.95
C GLU A 49 -24.16 -1.66 23.62
N HIS A 50 -24.06 -2.76 22.87
CA HIS A 50 -24.44 -4.09 23.37
C HIS A 50 -23.28 -4.84 24.04
N TYR A 51 -22.03 -4.62 23.58
CA TYR A 51 -20.86 -5.37 24.02
C TYR A 51 -19.80 -4.45 24.64
N GLU A 52 -19.52 -4.64 25.92
CA GLU A 52 -18.53 -3.84 26.67
C GLU A 52 -17.10 -3.96 26.10
N ASN A 53 -16.81 -5.05 25.40
CA ASN A 53 -15.51 -5.35 24.77
C ASN A 53 -15.40 -4.91 23.31
N ALA A 54 -16.31 -4.07 22.86
CA ALA A 54 -16.31 -3.44 21.55
C ALA A 54 -16.44 -1.91 21.67
N LYS A 55 -15.80 -1.17 20.73
CA LYS A 55 -15.82 0.30 20.77
C LYS A 55 -15.78 0.93 19.39
N LEU A 56 -16.77 1.75 19.07
CA LEU A 56 -16.78 2.62 17.89
C LEU A 56 -16.18 3.99 18.25
N THR A 57 -15.19 4.44 17.45
CA THR A 57 -14.49 5.71 17.71
C THR A 57 -14.39 6.55 16.45
N GLU A 58 -14.60 7.86 16.55
CA GLU A 58 -14.26 8.82 15.51
C GLU A 58 -12.74 9.05 15.51
N SER A 59 -12.05 8.60 14.48
CA SER A 59 -10.58 8.53 14.43
C SER A 59 -9.95 9.54 13.47
N GLY A 60 -10.74 10.46 12.93
CA GLY A 60 -10.27 11.53 12.05
C GLY A 60 -11.38 12.05 11.16
N MET A 61 -11.03 13.01 10.30
CA MET A 61 -11.97 13.63 9.37
C MET A 61 -11.70 13.22 7.93
N THR A 62 -12.73 13.17 7.12
CA THR A 62 -12.65 12.92 5.67
C THR A 62 -12.89 14.21 4.87
N ASP A 63 -12.61 14.19 3.57
CA ASP A 63 -12.81 15.35 2.71
C ASP A 63 -14.27 15.78 2.54
N ILE A 64 -15.22 14.86 2.77
CA ILE A 64 -16.65 15.19 2.76
C ILE A 64 -17.12 15.85 4.05
N GLY A 65 -16.25 16.03 5.04
CA GLY A 65 -16.60 16.65 6.33
C GLY A 65 -17.34 15.72 7.29
N LYS A 66 -17.30 14.41 7.06
CA LYS A 66 -17.77 13.38 7.97
C LYS A 66 -16.59 12.68 8.64
N PRO A 67 -16.74 12.15 9.85
CA PRO A 67 -15.65 11.43 10.52
C PRO A 67 -15.30 10.12 9.82
N LEU A 68 -14.02 9.75 9.93
CA LEU A 68 -13.55 8.39 9.69
C LEU A 68 -13.61 7.65 11.02
N HIS A 69 -14.21 6.46 11.01
CA HIS A 69 -14.41 5.67 12.21
C HIS A 69 -13.46 4.48 12.27
N THR A 70 -13.14 4.05 13.49
CA THR A 70 -12.58 2.73 13.79
C THR A 70 -13.49 2.01 14.76
N PHE A 71 -13.67 0.71 14.54
CA PHE A 71 -14.36 -0.18 15.46
C PHE A 71 -13.35 -1.18 16.01
N ILE A 72 -13.22 -1.22 17.33
CA ILE A 72 -12.23 -2.00 18.05
C ILE A 72 -12.93 -3.15 18.76
N ILE A 73 -12.39 -4.36 18.64
CA ILE A 73 -12.86 -5.56 19.34
C ILE A 73 -11.69 -6.16 20.10
N ASN A 74 -11.83 -6.33 21.41
CA ASN A 74 -10.82 -6.92 22.27
C ASN A 74 -11.44 -8.00 23.17
N SER A 75 -10.66 -8.79 23.88
CA SER A 75 -11.18 -9.76 24.85
C SER A 75 -11.77 -9.08 26.09
N GLU A 76 -11.27 -7.91 26.47
CA GLU A 76 -11.68 -7.12 27.63
C GLU A 76 -12.01 -5.68 27.21
N PRO A 77 -12.73 -4.90 28.03
CA PRO A 77 -13.07 -3.49 27.75
C PRO A 77 -11.86 -2.55 27.92
N GLU A 78 -10.75 -2.85 27.28
CA GLU A 78 -9.56 -2.03 27.20
C GLU A 78 -9.31 -1.63 25.74
N PHE A 79 -9.23 -0.34 25.46
CA PHE A 79 -9.11 0.23 24.12
C PHE A 79 -7.89 1.17 23.96
N ASP A 80 -7.08 1.28 25.02
CA ASP A 80 -5.79 1.97 24.94
C ASP A 80 -4.75 1.10 24.27
N VAL A 81 -4.23 1.60 23.14
CA VAL A 81 -3.30 0.84 22.27
C VAL A 81 -2.04 0.40 23.02
N GLN A 82 -1.49 1.27 23.88
CA GLN A 82 -0.25 0.96 24.61
C GLN A 82 -0.47 -0.16 25.62
N LYS A 83 -1.62 -0.16 26.28
CA LYS A 83 -1.98 -1.22 27.23
C LYS A 83 -2.26 -2.54 26.53
N ILE A 84 -2.93 -2.51 25.37
CA ILE A 84 -3.19 -3.71 24.54
C ILE A 84 -1.87 -4.32 24.07
N LYS A 85 -0.97 -3.52 23.50
CA LYS A 85 0.35 -4.00 23.06
C LYS A 85 1.20 -4.53 24.23
N ALA A 86 1.11 -3.91 25.40
CA ALA A 86 1.80 -4.39 26.62
C ALA A 86 1.31 -5.79 27.08
N GLN A 87 0.13 -6.23 26.65
CA GLN A 87 -0.38 -7.59 26.88
C GLN A 87 0.21 -8.62 25.90
N GLY A 88 1.01 -8.19 24.91
CA GLY A 88 1.61 -9.08 23.91
C GLY A 88 0.65 -9.51 22.81
N LYS A 89 -0.46 -8.79 22.61
CA LYS A 89 -1.42 -9.07 21.54
C LYS A 89 -0.95 -8.51 20.20
N SER A 90 -1.15 -9.29 19.15
CA SER A 90 -1.05 -8.79 17.77
C SER A 90 -2.23 -7.87 17.42
N VAL A 91 -1.99 -6.99 16.46
CA VAL A 91 -3.02 -6.07 15.94
C VAL A 91 -3.37 -6.47 14.51
N LEU A 92 -4.63 -6.86 14.29
CA LEU A 92 -5.21 -7.05 12.97
C LEU A 92 -6.05 -5.82 12.60
N LEU A 93 -5.61 -5.03 11.62
CA LEU A 93 -6.35 -3.90 11.07
C LEU A 93 -7.03 -4.30 9.76
N ILE A 94 -8.34 -4.14 9.69
CA ILE A 94 -9.16 -4.41 8.50
C ILE A 94 -9.70 -3.10 7.96
N ASN A 95 -9.41 -2.79 6.70
CA ASN A 95 -9.88 -1.60 6.02
C ASN A 95 -10.93 -1.95 4.96
N ASN A 96 -12.06 -1.25 4.96
CA ASN A 96 -13.15 -1.54 4.05
C ASN A 96 -13.57 -0.30 3.26
N GLY A 97 -14.07 -0.53 2.06
CA GLY A 97 -14.72 0.49 1.26
C GLY A 97 -13.80 1.62 0.80
N ILE A 98 -12.55 1.34 0.50
CA ILE A 98 -11.66 2.27 -0.20
C ILE A 98 -12.25 2.64 -1.56
N HIS A 99 -12.81 1.64 -2.24
CA HIS A 99 -13.68 1.80 -3.39
C HIS A 99 -15.10 1.38 -3.00
N PRO A 100 -15.99 2.30 -2.65
CA PRO A 100 -17.32 1.93 -2.15
C PRO A 100 -18.25 1.26 -3.17
N GLY A 101 -17.79 1.13 -4.42
CA GLY A 101 -18.39 0.26 -5.43
C GLY A 101 -18.07 -1.23 -5.23
N GLU A 102 -17.20 -1.55 -4.28
CA GLU A 102 -16.67 -2.85 -3.90
C GLU A 102 -17.08 -3.14 -2.43
N PRO A 103 -18.37 -3.36 -2.13
CA PRO A 103 -18.87 -3.29 -0.76
C PRO A 103 -18.75 -4.59 0.04
N GLU A 104 -18.24 -5.67 -0.55
CA GLU A 104 -18.21 -7.00 0.05
C GLU A 104 -17.57 -7.04 1.43
N GLY A 105 -16.44 -6.33 1.57
CA GLY A 105 -15.74 -6.25 2.85
C GLY A 105 -16.51 -5.51 3.93
N ILE A 106 -17.35 -4.52 3.57
CA ILE A 106 -18.22 -3.80 4.51
C ILE A 106 -19.22 -4.76 5.14
N ASP A 107 -19.96 -5.51 4.29
CA ASP A 107 -20.95 -6.49 4.75
C ASP A 107 -20.30 -7.67 5.49
N ALA A 108 -19.17 -8.18 4.98
CA ALA A 108 -18.42 -9.28 5.59
C ALA A 108 -17.85 -8.89 6.96
N SER A 109 -17.31 -7.68 7.10
CA SER A 109 -16.76 -7.19 8.38
C SER A 109 -17.86 -6.92 9.42
N LEU A 110 -19.02 -6.45 9.02
CA LEU A 110 -20.19 -6.33 9.91
C LEU A 110 -20.62 -7.70 10.43
N GLN A 111 -20.74 -8.69 9.54
CA GLN A 111 -21.06 -10.07 9.94
C GLN A 111 -19.99 -10.65 10.87
N PHE A 112 -18.71 -10.45 10.54
CA PHE A 112 -17.61 -10.93 11.36
C PHE A 112 -17.62 -10.29 12.75
N ALA A 113 -17.86 -8.98 12.86
CA ALA A 113 -17.92 -8.27 14.13
C ALA A 113 -19.07 -8.80 15.03
N ASP A 114 -20.26 -9.01 14.46
CA ASP A 114 -21.39 -9.59 15.21
C ASP A 114 -21.08 -11.04 15.63
N ASP A 115 -20.54 -11.86 14.72
CA ASP A 115 -20.27 -13.27 14.97
C ASP A 115 -19.18 -13.50 16.05
N ILE A 116 -18.09 -12.73 16.04
CA ILE A 116 -17.03 -12.85 17.07
C ILE A 116 -17.48 -12.32 18.43
N LEU A 117 -18.25 -11.23 18.45
CA LEU A 117 -18.76 -10.66 19.71
C LEU A 117 -19.78 -11.57 20.40
N ARG A 118 -20.63 -12.26 19.65
CA ARG A 118 -21.55 -13.27 20.20
C ARG A 118 -20.93 -14.65 20.38
N ASP A 119 -19.63 -14.80 20.16
CA ASP A 119 -18.88 -16.05 20.32
C ASP A 119 -19.37 -17.19 19.43
N LYS A 120 -19.76 -16.90 18.19
CA LYS A 120 -20.16 -17.91 17.21
C LYS A 120 -19.02 -18.90 16.97
N ASN A 121 -19.30 -20.19 17.15
CA ASN A 121 -18.33 -21.28 16.98
C ASN A 121 -17.04 -21.13 17.82
N GLY A 122 -17.07 -20.39 18.93
CA GLY A 122 -15.90 -20.17 19.79
C GLY A 122 -14.88 -19.17 19.22
N MET A 123 -15.30 -18.26 18.33
CA MET A 123 -14.43 -17.26 17.72
C MET A 123 -13.82 -16.27 18.72
N ARG A 124 -14.51 -16.04 19.86
CA ARG A 124 -14.04 -15.09 20.89
C ARG A 124 -12.63 -15.42 21.41
N LYS A 125 -12.21 -16.70 21.39
CA LYS A 125 -10.87 -17.13 21.79
C LYS A 125 -9.75 -16.43 20.99
N TRP A 126 -10.02 -15.97 19.75
CA TRP A 126 -9.03 -15.27 18.95
C TRP A 126 -8.64 -13.91 19.56
N LEU A 127 -9.54 -13.33 20.35
CA LEU A 127 -9.30 -12.05 21.04
C LEU A 127 -8.33 -12.18 22.22
N ASP A 128 -8.00 -13.39 22.65
CA ASP A 128 -7.01 -13.61 23.73
C ASP A 128 -5.61 -13.16 23.29
N ASN A 129 -5.28 -13.38 22.02
CA ASN A 129 -3.96 -13.10 21.45
C ASN A 129 -3.97 -11.94 20.41
N THR A 130 -5.15 -11.51 19.94
CA THR A 130 -5.27 -10.51 18.89
C THR A 130 -6.32 -9.47 19.22
N VAL A 131 -6.00 -8.20 19.03
CA VAL A 131 -7.01 -7.13 18.96
C VAL A 131 -7.38 -6.91 17.49
N ILE A 132 -8.67 -6.74 17.24
CA ILE A 132 -9.20 -6.48 15.91
C ILE A 132 -9.65 -5.03 15.81
N VAL A 133 -9.15 -4.34 14.79
CA VAL A 133 -9.49 -2.95 14.48
C VAL A 133 -10.08 -2.91 13.07
N ILE A 134 -11.29 -2.42 12.93
CA ILE A 134 -11.99 -2.33 11.65
C ILE A 134 -12.19 -0.86 11.30
N ILE A 135 -11.82 -0.45 10.10
CA ILE A 135 -12.28 0.79 9.49
C ILE A 135 -13.55 0.44 8.69
N PRO A 136 -14.75 0.84 9.18
CA PRO A 136 -16.01 0.44 8.59
C PRO A 136 -16.18 0.86 7.12
N VAL A 137 -15.85 2.12 6.81
CA VAL A 137 -15.90 2.73 5.47
C VAL A 137 -14.80 3.77 5.36
N TYR A 138 -13.74 3.48 4.62
CA TYR A 138 -12.63 4.41 4.45
C TYR A 138 -13.00 5.59 3.54
N ASN A 139 -13.61 5.34 2.39
CA ASN A 139 -14.06 6.38 1.44
C ASN A 139 -15.49 6.80 1.72
N VAL A 140 -15.70 7.53 2.81
CA VAL A 140 -17.03 8.01 3.21
C VAL A 140 -17.69 8.85 2.12
N GLY A 141 -16.92 9.73 1.45
CA GLY A 141 -17.45 10.60 0.38
C GLY A 141 -17.95 9.79 -0.82
N GLY A 142 -17.19 8.80 -1.26
CA GLY A 142 -17.59 7.90 -2.33
C GLY A 142 -18.75 7.00 -1.92
N HIS A 143 -18.80 6.55 -0.66
CA HIS A 143 -19.89 5.71 -0.17
C HIS A 143 -21.23 6.46 -0.10
N LEU A 144 -21.21 7.75 0.24
CA LEU A 144 -22.40 8.61 0.20
C LEU A 144 -22.89 8.92 -1.23
N ASN A 145 -22.00 8.82 -2.23
CA ASN A 145 -22.32 9.02 -3.65
C ASN A 145 -22.80 7.73 -4.29
N ARG A 146 -23.96 7.23 -3.85
CA ARG A 146 -24.56 5.95 -4.31
C ARG A 146 -25.31 6.11 -5.62
N SER A 147 -25.19 5.07 -6.45
CA SER A 147 -25.96 4.95 -7.69
C SER A 147 -25.98 3.49 -8.17
N ALA A 148 -27.03 3.12 -8.89
CA ALA A 148 -27.09 1.85 -9.63
C ALA A 148 -26.13 1.83 -10.85
N TYR A 149 -25.52 2.97 -11.20
CA TYR A 149 -24.71 3.13 -12.41
C TYR A 149 -23.23 3.37 -12.15
N ASN A 150 -22.79 3.33 -10.89
CA ASN A 150 -21.39 3.59 -10.53
C ASN A 150 -20.42 2.51 -11.05
N ARG A 151 -20.90 1.29 -11.30
CA ARG A 151 -20.10 0.14 -11.73
C ARG A 151 -20.70 -0.54 -12.95
N ALA A 152 -20.29 -0.13 -14.15
CA ALA A 152 -20.81 -0.66 -15.41
C ALA A 152 -20.64 -2.18 -15.59
N ASN A 153 -19.62 -2.77 -14.97
CA ASN A 153 -19.30 -4.20 -15.08
C ASN A 153 -19.90 -5.06 -13.96
N GLN A 154 -20.64 -4.46 -13.03
CA GLN A 154 -21.15 -5.13 -11.83
C GLN A 154 -22.66 -5.06 -11.77
N ALA A 155 -23.32 -6.23 -11.83
CA ALA A 155 -24.79 -6.29 -11.84
C ALA A 155 -25.40 -6.14 -10.44
N THR A 156 -24.67 -6.54 -9.39
CA THR A 156 -25.11 -6.53 -7.99
C THR A 156 -23.99 -6.11 -7.05
N PRO A 157 -24.32 -5.51 -5.89
CA PRO A 157 -25.66 -5.15 -5.42
C PRO A 157 -26.30 -4.05 -6.26
N TYR A 158 -27.59 -3.78 -6.04
CA TYR A 158 -28.38 -2.86 -6.90
C TYR A 158 -27.87 -1.43 -6.91
N GLU A 159 -27.31 -0.95 -5.82
CA GLU A 159 -26.68 0.35 -5.71
C GLU A 159 -25.37 0.23 -4.93
N THR A 160 -24.36 0.94 -5.38
CA THR A 160 -23.04 1.00 -4.75
C THR A 160 -22.54 2.44 -4.69
N GLY A 161 -21.53 2.69 -3.86
CA GLY A 161 -20.85 3.96 -3.84
C GLY A 161 -19.93 4.18 -5.05
N PHE A 162 -19.39 5.38 -5.16
CA PHE A 162 -18.49 5.81 -6.21
C PHE A 162 -17.01 5.58 -5.83
N ARG A 163 -16.17 5.27 -6.81
CA ARG A 163 -14.74 4.96 -6.59
C ARG A 163 -13.95 6.14 -5.99
N GLY A 164 -14.13 7.35 -6.56
CA GLY A 164 -13.43 8.55 -6.12
C GLY A 164 -13.99 9.08 -4.79
N ASN A 165 -13.14 9.73 -4.00
CA ASN A 165 -13.56 10.45 -2.81
C ASN A 165 -14.22 11.80 -3.16
N ALA A 166 -14.51 12.65 -2.16
CA ALA A 166 -15.11 13.97 -2.38
C ALA A 166 -14.26 14.93 -3.23
N LYS A 167 -12.96 14.67 -3.40
CA LYS A 167 -12.06 15.38 -4.32
C LYS A 167 -11.85 14.65 -5.65
N ASN A 168 -12.60 13.56 -5.90
CA ASN A 168 -12.39 12.67 -7.04
C ASN A 168 -11.00 12.01 -7.08
N LEU A 169 -10.39 11.79 -5.92
CA LEU A 169 -9.15 11.03 -5.79
C LEU A 169 -9.46 9.54 -5.57
N ASP A 170 -8.66 8.67 -6.18
CA ASP A 170 -8.58 7.25 -5.84
C ASP A 170 -7.75 7.09 -4.57
N LEU A 171 -8.38 6.75 -3.45
CA LEU A 171 -7.70 6.64 -2.17
C LEU A 171 -6.68 5.49 -2.12
N ASN A 172 -6.83 4.47 -3.01
CA ASN A 172 -5.81 3.42 -3.17
C ASN A 172 -4.64 3.87 -4.06
N ARG A 173 -4.40 5.18 -4.16
CA ARG A 173 -3.24 5.85 -4.76
C ARG A 173 -2.73 6.98 -3.88
N ASP A 174 -3.26 7.10 -2.64
CA ASP A 174 -3.07 8.27 -1.80
C ASP A 174 -2.34 7.98 -0.48
N PHE A 175 -1.94 6.73 -0.23
CA PHE A 175 -1.35 6.33 1.05
C PHE A 175 -0.04 7.05 1.36
N THR A 176 0.84 7.20 0.38
CA THR A 176 2.15 7.84 0.55
C THR A 176 2.10 9.36 0.38
N LYS A 177 1.37 9.86 -0.63
CA LYS A 177 1.34 11.30 -0.92
C LYS A 177 0.40 12.09 -0.01
N CYS A 178 -0.60 11.43 0.61
CA CYS A 178 -1.51 12.01 1.61
C CYS A 178 -2.12 13.36 1.20
N ASP A 179 -2.77 13.44 0.03
CA ASP A 179 -3.42 14.67 -0.44
C ASP A 179 -4.84 14.85 0.09
N SER A 180 -5.46 13.75 0.50
CA SER A 180 -6.80 13.75 1.08
C SER A 180 -6.78 13.78 2.61
N LYS A 181 -7.84 14.32 3.21
CA LYS A 181 -8.07 14.19 4.65
C LYS A 181 -8.27 12.73 5.05
N ASN A 182 -8.83 11.91 4.15
CA ASN A 182 -8.96 10.47 4.35
C ASN A 182 -7.58 9.83 4.60
N ALA A 183 -6.60 10.08 3.71
CA ALA A 183 -5.26 9.53 3.84
C ALA A 183 -4.52 10.06 5.08
N LEU A 184 -4.66 11.35 5.39
CA LEU A 184 -4.11 11.93 6.64
C LEU A 184 -4.68 11.27 7.89
N SER A 185 -5.99 10.98 7.91
CA SER A 185 -6.64 10.30 9.02
C SER A 185 -6.25 8.82 9.10
N PHE A 186 -6.18 8.13 7.95
CA PHE A 186 -5.72 6.74 7.89
C PHE A 186 -4.28 6.59 8.39
N ASN A 187 -3.36 7.45 7.93
CA ASN A 187 -1.96 7.39 8.38
C ASN A 187 -1.86 7.55 9.91
N ARG A 188 -2.65 8.45 10.52
CA ARG A 188 -2.70 8.58 12.00
C ARG A 188 -3.20 7.31 12.67
N ILE A 189 -4.28 6.71 12.15
CA ILE A 189 -4.82 5.44 12.65
C ILE A 189 -3.75 4.35 12.53
N PHE A 190 -3.12 4.24 11.36
CA PHE A 190 -2.09 3.23 11.10
C PHE A 190 -0.88 3.39 12.03
N GLN A 191 -0.35 4.62 12.18
CA GLN A 191 0.77 4.88 13.09
C GLN A 191 0.39 4.69 14.58
N GLN A 192 -0.84 5.00 14.96
CA GLN A 192 -1.34 4.78 16.31
C GLN A 192 -1.45 3.30 16.64
N TRP A 193 -2.05 2.51 15.77
CA TRP A 193 -2.25 1.08 15.97
C TRP A 193 -1.00 0.25 15.63
N ASP A 194 -0.17 0.72 14.69
CA ASP A 194 1.02 0.02 14.19
C ASP A 194 0.69 -1.48 14.00
N PRO A 195 -0.21 -1.80 13.04
CA PRO A 195 -0.77 -3.14 12.92
C PRO A 195 0.29 -4.16 12.53
N ASP A 196 0.18 -5.36 13.10
CA ASP A 196 1.04 -6.48 12.73
C ASP A 196 0.59 -7.08 11.40
N VAL A 197 -0.73 -7.18 11.22
CA VAL A 197 -1.38 -7.64 9.99
C VAL A 197 -2.37 -6.58 9.53
N PHE A 198 -2.34 -6.27 8.25
CA PHE A 198 -3.24 -5.30 7.63
C PHE A 198 -3.95 -5.93 6.43
N LEU A 199 -5.27 -5.89 6.44
CA LEU A 199 -6.12 -6.35 5.35
C LEU A 199 -6.88 -5.18 4.73
N ASP A 200 -6.82 -5.04 3.41
CA ASP A 200 -7.70 -4.17 2.63
C ASP A 200 -8.62 -5.01 1.73
N THR A 201 -9.91 -4.67 1.69
CA THR A 201 -10.92 -5.48 0.98
C THR A 201 -11.33 -4.81 -0.32
N HIS A 202 -11.23 -5.57 -1.44
CA HIS A 202 -11.47 -5.07 -2.79
C HIS A 202 -12.30 -6.04 -3.65
N THR A 203 -12.67 -5.56 -4.85
CA THR A 203 -13.32 -6.34 -5.89
C THR A 203 -12.76 -5.98 -7.26
N THR A 204 -12.12 -6.95 -7.91
CA THR A 204 -11.54 -6.81 -9.23
C THR A 204 -12.54 -7.08 -10.37
N ASN A 205 -12.33 -6.46 -11.51
CA ASN A 205 -13.01 -6.76 -12.77
C ASN A 205 -12.09 -7.40 -13.82
N GLY A 206 -10.99 -8.03 -13.36
CA GLY A 206 -9.97 -8.65 -14.21
C GLY A 206 -10.44 -9.91 -14.95
N SER A 207 -9.57 -10.90 -15.08
CA SER A 207 -9.80 -12.17 -15.76
C SER A 207 -11.00 -12.92 -15.18
N ASP A 208 -11.82 -13.56 -16.03
CA ASP A 208 -12.91 -14.42 -15.56
C ASP A 208 -12.37 -15.82 -15.23
N HIS A 209 -12.67 -16.32 -14.05
CA HIS A 209 -12.23 -17.62 -13.52
C HIS A 209 -13.27 -18.19 -12.55
N GLN A 210 -13.06 -19.41 -12.05
CA GLN A 210 -14.04 -20.09 -11.21
C GLN A 210 -14.05 -19.62 -9.75
N TYR A 211 -12.99 -18.98 -9.27
CA TYR A 211 -12.89 -18.50 -7.90
C TYR A 211 -13.77 -17.26 -7.64
N SER A 212 -14.30 -17.14 -6.42
CA SER A 212 -15.04 -15.95 -5.97
C SER A 212 -14.13 -14.89 -5.38
N ILE A 213 -12.96 -15.27 -4.94
CA ILE A 213 -11.98 -14.40 -4.26
C ILE A 213 -10.56 -14.74 -4.71
N THR A 214 -9.74 -13.72 -4.85
CA THR A 214 -8.29 -13.82 -5.06
C THR A 214 -7.56 -13.04 -3.99
N TRP A 215 -6.28 -13.29 -3.81
CA TRP A 215 -5.46 -12.71 -2.77
C TRP A 215 -4.19 -12.07 -3.33
N ILE A 216 -4.00 -10.79 -3.05
CA ILE A 216 -2.71 -10.12 -3.19
C ILE A 216 -1.99 -10.29 -1.85
N THR A 217 -1.01 -11.19 -1.83
CA THR A 217 -0.19 -11.46 -0.65
C THR A 217 0.70 -10.26 -0.33
N PRO A 218 1.20 -10.12 0.90
CA PRO A 218 2.34 -9.24 1.15
C PRO A 218 3.45 -9.61 0.16
N PHE A 219 4.15 -8.61 -0.41
CA PHE A 219 5.24 -8.87 -1.36
C PHE A 219 6.50 -9.28 -0.61
N PRO A 220 6.90 -10.58 -0.60
CA PRO A 220 7.92 -11.08 0.31
C PRO A 220 9.28 -10.40 0.16
N ASP A 221 9.67 -10.04 -1.08
CA ASP A 221 10.95 -9.41 -1.38
C ASP A 221 11.08 -7.99 -0.79
N TYR A 222 9.99 -7.39 -0.30
CA TYR A 222 10.04 -6.13 0.46
C TYR A 222 10.43 -6.31 1.92
N PHE A 223 10.46 -7.54 2.42
CA PHE A 223 10.68 -7.79 3.83
C PHE A 223 12.10 -8.29 4.11
N PRO A 224 12.65 -7.98 5.31
CA PRO A 224 13.89 -8.56 5.77
C PRO A 224 13.83 -10.09 5.86
N PRO A 225 14.98 -10.79 5.86
CA PRO A 225 15.04 -12.24 5.71
C PRO A 225 14.13 -13.05 6.64
N THR A 226 14.06 -12.70 7.93
CA THR A 226 13.20 -13.42 8.89
C THR A 226 11.72 -13.27 8.55
N GLN A 227 11.28 -12.07 8.15
CA GLN A 227 9.89 -11.85 7.76
C GLN A 227 9.57 -12.46 6.40
N GLU A 228 10.49 -12.38 5.45
CA GLU A 228 10.34 -13.05 4.15
C GLU A 228 10.18 -14.58 4.33
N GLU A 229 11.01 -15.19 5.17
CA GLU A 229 10.94 -16.62 5.46
C GLU A 229 9.61 -17.00 6.10
N PHE A 230 9.14 -16.24 7.08
CA PHE A 230 7.83 -16.44 7.72
C PHE A 230 6.68 -16.35 6.71
N LEU A 231 6.71 -15.34 5.81
CA LEU A 231 5.72 -15.18 4.75
C LEU A 231 5.69 -16.38 3.81
N ARG A 232 6.86 -16.77 3.26
CA ARG A 232 6.93 -17.81 2.23
C ARG A 232 6.68 -19.22 2.77
N LYS A 233 7.10 -19.49 4.02
CA LYS A 233 7.07 -20.86 4.57
C LYS A 233 5.87 -21.13 5.49
N GLN A 234 5.24 -20.09 6.03
CA GLN A 234 4.16 -20.26 7.00
C GLN A 234 2.92 -19.46 6.62
N MET A 235 2.93 -18.13 6.64
CA MET A 235 1.72 -17.33 6.49
C MET A 235 0.98 -17.62 5.17
N ILE A 236 1.68 -17.59 4.04
CA ILE A 236 1.06 -17.79 2.72
C ILE A 236 0.53 -19.23 2.58
N PRO A 237 1.31 -20.30 2.83
CA PRO A 237 0.82 -21.66 2.72
C PRO A 237 -0.36 -21.96 3.66
N ASP A 238 -0.28 -21.57 4.94
CA ASP A 238 -1.29 -21.88 5.93
C ASP A 238 -2.63 -21.20 5.62
N ILE A 239 -2.60 -19.94 5.14
CA ILE A 239 -3.83 -19.22 4.74
C ILE A 239 -4.46 -19.90 3.52
N PHE A 240 -3.69 -20.32 2.53
CA PHE A 240 -4.22 -21.09 1.39
C PHE A 240 -4.84 -22.42 1.87
N GLU A 241 -4.17 -23.18 2.72
CA GLU A 241 -4.67 -24.45 3.26
C GLU A 241 -5.99 -24.25 4.05
N LYS A 242 -6.04 -23.25 4.94
CA LYS A 242 -7.26 -22.94 5.71
C LYS A 242 -8.42 -22.50 4.81
N MET A 243 -8.16 -21.72 3.76
CA MET A 243 -9.18 -21.30 2.79
C MET A 243 -9.68 -22.48 1.96
N ASP A 244 -8.80 -23.36 1.52
CA ASP A 244 -9.17 -24.56 0.73
C ASP A 244 -9.98 -25.58 1.54
N ALA A 245 -9.86 -25.58 2.86
CA ALA A 245 -10.69 -26.38 3.76
C ALA A 245 -12.13 -25.84 3.91
N GLY A 246 -12.38 -24.60 3.50
CA GLY A 246 -13.69 -23.94 3.55
C GLY A 246 -14.52 -24.12 2.27
N GLU A 247 -15.58 -23.33 2.17
CA GLU A 247 -16.50 -23.35 1.01
C GLU A 247 -15.90 -22.68 -0.24
N TYR A 248 -15.14 -21.60 -0.03
CA TYR A 248 -14.57 -20.75 -1.09
C TYR A 248 -13.07 -20.97 -1.18
N LYS A 249 -12.62 -21.52 -2.30
CA LYS A 249 -11.20 -21.68 -2.58
C LYS A 249 -10.54 -20.33 -2.89
N LEU A 250 -9.27 -20.23 -2.55
CA LEU A 250 -8.45 -19.06 -2.79
C LEU A 250 -7.49 -19.29 -3.97
N THR A 251 -7.18 -18.25 -4.72
CA THR A 251 -6.11 -18.25 -5.71
C THR A 251 -5.29 -16.97 -5.58
N PRO A 252 -3.99 -16.96 -5.97
CA PRO A 252 -3.25 -15.73 -6.12
C PRO A 252 -3.99 -14.76 -7.04
N TYR A 253 -3.84 -13.45 -6.83
CA TYR A 253 -4.38 -12.44 -7.72
C TYR A 253 -3.93 -12.71 -9.16
N VAL A 254 -4.90 -12.69 -10.10
CA VAL A 254 -4.66 -13.07 -11.48
C VAL A 254 -4.01 -11.92 -12.25
N ASN A 255 -2.72 -11.72 -12.01
CA ASN A 255 -1.86 -10.80 -12.73
C ASN A 255 -1.13 -11.58 -13.83
N TRP A 256 -1.59 -11.46 -15.08
CA TRP A 256 -1.11 -12.31 -16.18
C TRP A 256 -0.08 -11.62 -17.07
N ILE A 257 0.86 -12.44 -17.60
CA ILE A 257 1.96 -11.96 -18.46
C ILE A 257 1.50 -11.83 -19.94
N PHE A 258 0.63 -12.73 -20.41
CA PHE A 258 0.30 -12.89 -21.83
C PHE A 258 -1.21 -12.82 -22.14
N HIS A 259 -2.01 -12.07 -21.41
CA HIS A 259 -3.47 -11.92 -21.61
C HIS A 259 -4.32 -13.17 -21.37
N ASP A 260 -3.71 -14.33 -21.06
CA ASP A 260 -4.40 -15.58 -20.74
C ASP A 260 -3.81 -16.17 -19.45
N PRO A 261 -4.58 -16.36 -18.37
CA PRO A 261 -4.09 -16.97 -17.15
C PRO A 261 -3.47 -18.36 -17.36
N ALA A 262 -3.94 -19.11 -18.39
CA ALA A 262 -3.39 -20.43 -18.70
C ALA A 262 -1.92 -20.38 -19.14
N ALA A 263 -1.42 -19.23 -19.61
CA ALA A 263 -0.03 -19.03 -19.95
C ALA A 263 0.88 -18.77 -18.74
N GLY A 264 0.29 -18.47 -17.59
CA GLY A 264 0.96 -18.19 -16.32
C GLY A 264 0.60 -16.82 -15.75
N ILE A 265 0.71 -16.73 -14.45
CA ILE A 265 0.49 -15.50 -13.67
C ILE A 265 1.74 -15.15 -12.86
N LEU A 266 1.84 -13.90 -12.44
CA LEU A 266 2.95 -13.43 -11.63
C LEU A 266 2.46 -12.81 -10.33
N LEU A 267 3.30 -12.90 -9.30
CA LEU A 267 3.08 -12.20 -8.04
C LEU A 267 2.95 -10.70 -8.30
N TRP A 268 1.93 -10.09 -7.73
CA TRP A 268 1.75 -8.64 -7.83
C TRP A 268 2.73 -7.93 -6.90
N GLN A 269 3.59 -7.09 -7.48
CA GLN A 269 4.43 -6.16 -6.72
C GLN A 269 3.61 -4.92 -6.37
N ASP A 270 3.16 -4.85 -5.12
CA ASP A 270 2.31 -3.75 -4.69
C ASP A 270 3.15 -2.54 -4.28
N ALA A 271 3.03 -1.45 -5.06
CA ALA A 271 3.79 -0.24 -4.81
C ALA A 271 3.32 0.48 -3.52
N PRO A 272 4.17 1.28 -2.85
CA PRO A 272 3.80 2.00 -1.63
C PRO A 272 2.59 2.95 -1.72
N ARG A 273 2.19 3.36 -2.92
CA ARG A 273 0.96 4.14 -3.15
C ARG A 273 -0.32 3.38 -2.81
N TYR A 274 -0.27 2.05 -2.87
CA TYR A 274 -1.36 1.15 -2.53
C TYR A 274 -1.34 0.79 -1.04
N SER A 275 -2.44 0.25 -0.56
CA SER A 275 -2.64 -0.05 0.86
C SER A 275 -1.64 -1.07 1.42
N SER A 276 -1.45 -2.20 0.75
CA SER A 276 -0.54 -3.25 1.22
C SER A 276 0.93 -2.88 1.06
N GLY A 277 1.29 -2.21 -0.05
CA GLY A 277 2.63 -1.65 -0.24
C GLY A 277 2.98 -0.60 0.80
N PHE A 278 2.02 0.28 1.17
CA PHE A 278 2.21 1.23 2.26
C PHE A 278 2.47 0.54 3.60
N ALA A 279 1.69 -0.49 3.94
CA ALA A 279 1.87 -1.23 5.18
C ALA A 279 3.27 -1.86 5.28
N SER A 280 3.80 -2.36 4.15
CA SER A 280 5.14 -2.94 4.10
C SER A 280 6.26 -1.95 4.45
N LEU A 281 6.05 -0.62 4.27
CA LEU A 281 7.01 0.42 4.67
C LEU A 281 7.28 0.44 6.18
N PHE A 282 6.38 -0.17 6.95
CA PHE A 282 6.45 -0.26 8.42
C PHE A 282 6.60 -1.71 8.90
N ASN A 283 7.08 -2.60 8.02
CA ASN A 283 7.24 -4.04 8.30
C ASN A 283 5.93 -4.72 8.76
N SER A 284 4.76 -4.15 8.44
CA SER A 284 3.45 -4.76 8.66
C SER A 284 3.11 -5.69 7.51
N TYR A 285 2.52 -6.86 7.80
CA TYR A 285 2.07 -7.82 6.80
C TYR A 285 0.80 -7.33 6.10
N GLY A 286 0.97 -6.43 5.14
CA GLY A 286 -0.13 -5.82 4.37
C GLY A 286 -0.56 -6.69 3.21
N MET A 287 -1.89 -6.86 3.03
CA MET A 287 -2.46 -7.69 1.98
C MET A 287 -3.81 -7.16 1.51
N MET A 288 -4.25 -7.60 0.32
CA MET A 288 -5.57 -7.28 -0.21
C MET A 288 -6.32 -8.53 -0.65
N THR A 289 -7.62 -8.57 -0.37
CA THR A 289 -8.53 -9.48 -1.07
C THR A 289 -9.13 -8.78 -2.27
N GLU A 290 -9.27 -9.53 -3.37
CA GLU A 290 -9.94 -9.08 -4.58
C GLU A 290 -11.06 -10.06 -4.91
N ASN A 291 -12.30 -9.72 -4.51
CA ASN A 291 -13.46 -10.49 -4.92
C ASN A 291 -13.71 -10.33 -6.42
N HIS A 292 -14.38 -11.30 -7.04
CA HIS A 292 -14.58 -11.28 -8.48
C HIS A 292 -15.93 -10.65 -8.86
N VAL A 293 -15.89 -9.52 -9.56
CA VAL A 293 -17.08 -8.72 -9.92
C VAL A 293 -18.17 -9.49 -10.68
N TYR A 294 -17.81 -10.56 -11.40
CA TYR A 294 -18.75 -11.38 -12.16
C TYR A 294 -19.45 -12.48 -11.34
N LYS A 295 -19.14 -12.62 -10.05
CA LYS A 295 -19.82 -13.54 -9.13
C LYS A 295 -21.02 -12.84 -8.49
N HIS A 296 -21.97 -13.61 -7.97
CA HIS A 296 -23.09 -13.06 -7.24
C HIS A 296 -22.65 -12.36 -5.96
N PHE A 297 -23.32 -11.26 -5.62
CA PHE A 297 -22.93 -10.46 -4.46
C PHE A 297 -22.92 -11.26 -3.14
N PRO A 298 -23.91 -12.13 -2.85
CA PRO A 298 -23.84 -12.99 -1.66
C PRO A 298 -22.59 -13.88 -1.60
N ASP A 299 -22.17 -14.45 -2.73
CA ASP A 299 -20.97 -15.30 -2.78
C ASP A 299 -19.70 -14.49 -2.54
N ARG A 300 -19.67 -13.25 -3.04
CA ARG A 300 -18.55 -12.32 -2.79
C ARG A 300 -18.46 -11.95 -1.31
N VAL A 301 -19.58 -11.63 -0.66
CA VAL A 301 -19.62 -11.35 0.79
C VAL A 301 -19.18 -12.57 1.60
N LYS A 302 -19.71 -13.75 1.29
CA LYS A 302 -19.37 -14.99 2.02
C LYS A 302 -17.90 -15.39 1.85
N SER A 303 -17.35 -15.27 0.65
CA SER A 303 -15.93 -15.57 0.42
C SER A 303 -15.00 -14.55 1.11
N CYS A 304 -15.38 -13.27 1.14
CA CYS A 304 -14.66 -12.25 1.91
C CYS A 304 -14.77 -12.52 3.42
N TYR A 305 -15.94 -12.87 3.92
CA TYR A 305 -16.13 -13.28 5.32
C TYR A 305 -15.28 -14.50 5.69
N GLN A 306 -15.23 -15.54 4.84
CA GLN A 306 -14.37 -16.69 5.06
C GLN A 306 -12.90 -16.29 5.13
N PHE A 307 -12.44 -15.37 4.27
CA PHE A 307 -11.08 -14.88 4.32
C PHE A 307 -10.79 -14.10 5.61
N ILE A 308 -11.68 -13.18 6.01
CA ILE A 308 -11.52 -12.40 7.26
C ILE A 308 -11.45 -13.33 8.48
N THR A 309 -12.32 -14.33 8.55
CA THR A 309 -12.31 -15.31 9.65
C THR A 309 -11.05 -16.17 9.64
N THR A 310 -10.61 -16.63 8.47
CA THR A 310 -9.35 -17.36 8.30
C THR A 310 -8.15 -16.54 8.74
N LEU A 311 -8.10 -15.27 8.34
CA LEU A 311 -7.00 -14.38 8.71
C LEU A 311 -6.98 -14.07 10.21
N ALA A 312 -8.14 -13.86 10.83
CA ALA A 312 -8.24 -13.63 12.28
C ALA A 312 -7.82 -14.86 13.09
N ASP A 313 -8.25 -16.05 12.67
CA ASP A 313 -7.84 -17.33 13.27
C ASP A 313 -6.32 -17.52 13.14
N PHE A 314 -5.76 -17.39 11.93
CA PHE A 314 -4.32 -17.47 11.68
C PHE A 314 -3.53 -16.47 12.51
N THR A 315 -3.97 -15.22 12.55
CA THR A 315 -3.28 -14.15 13.28
C THR A 315 -3.26 -14.43 14.78
N SER A 316 -4.36 -14.95 15.33
CA SER A 316 -4.44 -15.32 16.74
C SER A 316 -3.58 -16.54 17.08
N GLU A 317 -3.60 -17.57 16.24
CA GLU A 317 -2.79 -18.77 16.44
C GLU A 317 -1.29 -18.49 16.38
N ASN A 318 -0.87 -17.56 15.51
CA ASN A 318 0.52 -17.23 15.24
C ASN A 318 0.95 -15.85 15.78
N SER A 319 0.20 -15.27 16.73
CA SER A 319 0.43 -13.91 17.26
C SER A 319 1.87 -13.70 17.75
N THR A 320 2.41 -14.67 18.50
CA THR A 320 3.79 -14.60 19.03
C THR A 320 4.84 -14.56 17.92
N GLU A 321 4.69 -15.42 16.91
CA GLU A 321 5.59 -15.53 15.77
C GLU A 321 5.53 -14.29 14.88
N ILE A 322 4.33 -13.77 14.65
CA ILE A 322 4.10 -12.52 13.89
C ILE A 322 4.82 -11.35 14.55
N ILE A 323 4.61 -11.15 15.86
CA ILE A 323 5.26 -10.07 16.60
C ILE A 323 6.79 -10.26 16.63
N ALA A 324 7.25 -11.50 16.86
CA ALA A 324 8.68 -11.81 16.92
C ALA A 324 9.37 -11.58 15.58
N SER A 325 8.77 -12.04 14.46
CA SER A 325 9.33 -11.88 13.12
C SER A 325 9.37 -10.40 12.69
N ARG A 326 8.37 -9.59 13.03
CA ARG A 326 8.40 -8.14 12.78
C ARG A 326 9.52 -7.44 13.55
N ARG A 327 9.67 -7.78 14.82
CA ARG A 327 10.76 -7.23 15.64
C ARG A 327 12.12 -7.60 15.09
N GLN A 328 12.34 -8.88 14.83
CA GLN A 328 13.61 -9.37 14.28
C GLN A 328 13.88 -8.76 12.90
N GLY A 329 12.88 -8.68 12.04
CA GLY A 329 13.01 -8.03 10.74
C GLY A 329 13.38 -6.55 10.83
N THR A 330 12.85 -5.83 11.83
CA THR A 330 13.25 -4.44 12.07
C THR A 330 14.73 -4.36 12.50
N GLU A 331 15.21 -5.25 13.36
CA GLU A 331 16.61 -5.31 13.76
C GLU A 331 17.52 -5.65 12.57
N GLU A 332 17.13 -6.59 11.72
CA GLU A 332 17.84 -6.95 10.48
C GLU A 332 17.94 -5.76 9.53
N MET A 333 16.83 -5.05 9.32
CA MET A 333 16.79 -3.87 8.47
C MET A 333 17.73 -2.78 9.00
N LEU A 334 17.71 -2.49 10.29
CA LEU A 334 18.59 -1.50 10.91
C LEU A 334 20.09 -1.87 10.77
N ALA A 335 20.42 -3.15 10.59
CA ALA A 335 21.78 -3.63 10.39
C ALA A 335 22.23 -3.64 8.92
N MET A 336 21.32 -3.45 7.95
CA MET A 336 21.64 -3.44 6.52
C MET A 336 22.66 -2.34 6.18
N LYS A 337 23.53 -2.60 5.20
CA LYS A 337 24.45 -1.61 4.64
C LYS A 337 23.92 -1.00 3.35
N ASN A 338 23.28 -1.82 2.54
CA ASN A 338 22.63 -1.44 1.30
C ASN A 338 21.14 -1.78 1.39
N TYR A 339 20.33 -1.06 0.64
CA TYR A 339 18.89 -1.26 0.53
C TYR A 339 18.50 -1.51 -0.93
N PRO A 340 17.78 -2.59 -1.24
CA PRO A 340 17.25 -2.84 -2.57
C PRO A 340 16.10 -1.87 -2.85
N LEU A 341 16.27 -1.01 -3.86
CA LEU A 341 15.34 0.10 -4.14
C LEU A 341 14.34 -0.25 -5.24
N THR A 342 14.77 -0.99 -6.26
CA THR A 342 13.91 -1.35 -7.39
C THR A 342 14.06 -2.83 -7.73
N TYR A 343 12.98 -3.41 -8.29
CA TYR A 343 12.88 -4.84 -8.55
C TYR A 343 12.33 -5.10 -9.95
N GLU A 344 12.70 -6.25 -10.52
CA GLU A 344 12.12 -6.80 -11.73
C GLU A 344 11.80 -8.29 -11.55
N VAL A 345 10.75 -8.77 -12.24
CA VAL A 345 10.33 -10.17 -12.12
C VAL A 345 11.42 -11.11 -12.66
N ASP A 346 11.77 -12.14 -11.87
CA ASP A 346 12.62 -13.24 -12.34
C ASP A 346 11.77 -14.30 -13.04
N THR A 347 11.72 -14.23 -14.35
CA THR A 347 10.97 -15.19 -15.18
C THR A 347 11.63 -16.56 -15.29
N THR A 348 12.81 -16.76 -14.71
CA THR A 348 13.49 -18.06 -14.64
C THR A 348 13.04 -18.89 -13.44
N GLN A 349 12.45 -18.24 -12.41
CA GLN A 349 11.96 -18.85 -11.19
C GLN A 349 10.43 -18.87 -11.18
N TYR A 350 9.85 -20.05 -11.09
CA TYR A 350 8.41 -20.22 -10.96
C TYR A 350 8.08 -21.50 -10.18
N THR A 351 6.90 -21.53 -9.62
CA THR A 351 6.25 -22.77 -9.17
C THR A 351 5.05 -23.05 -10.05
N THR A 352 4.42 -24.21 -9.87
CA THR A 352 3.16 -24.53 -10.54
C THR A 352 2.06 -24.76 -9.52
N PHE A 353 0.83 -24.45 -9.90
CA PHE A 353 -0.35 -24.79 -9.13
C PHE A 353 -1.55 -25.02 -10.07
N THR A 354 -2.56 -25.73 -9.56
CA THR A 354 -3.78 -25.98 -10.31
C THR A 354 -4.66 -24.74 -10.30
N PHE A 355 -4.92 -24.17 -11.48
CA PHE A 355 -5.79 -23.02 -11.68
C PHE A 355 -7.13 -23.44 -12.32
N GLU A 356 -8.23 -22.99 -11.74
CA GLU A 356 -9.58 -23.25 -12.22
C GLU A 356 -10.09 -22.02 -13.00
N GLY A 357 -10.01 -22.10 -14.33
CA GLY A 357 -10.36 -21.01 -15.24
C GLY A 357 -11.41 -21.38 -16.27
N TYR A 358 -11.53 -20.55 -17.30
CA TYR A 358 -12.39 -20.78 -18.47
C TYR A 358 -11.57 -20.62 -19.74
N GLU A 359 -11.86 -21.44 -20.76
CA GLU A 359 -11.19 -21.31 -22.07
C GLU A 359 -11.35 -19.89 -22.63
N THR A 360 -10.29 -19.36 -23.23
CA THR A 360 -10.25 -18.02 -23.80
C THR A 360 -10.28 -18.05 -25.32
N SER A 361 -10.77 -16.99 -25.93
CA SER A 361 -10.76 -16.81 -27.39
C SER A 361 -10.65 -15.33 -27.74
N THR A 362 -9.92 -15.01 -28.80
CA THR A 362 -9.90 -13.68 -29.41
C THR A 362 -10.99 -13.47 -30.47
N GLU A 363 -11.74 -14.54 -30.79
CA GLU A 363 -12.76 -14.58 -31.84
C GLU A 363 -14.20 -14.52 -31.29
N VAL A 364 -14.38 -14.17 -30.02
CA VAL A 364 -15.71 -13.97 -29.44
C VAL A 364 -16.36 -12.76 -30.12
N ILE A 365 -17.47 -12.99 -30.81
CA ILE A 365 -18.20 -11.89 -31.47
C ILE A 365 -18.96 -11.08 -30.41
N ASP A 366 -18.61 -9.82 -30.28
CA ASP A 366 -19.29 -8.87 -29.42
C ASP A 366 -20.72 -8.64 -29.93
N LYS A 367 -21.69 -8.81 -29.04
CA LYS A 367 -23.14 -8.76 -29.41
C LYS A 367 -23.62 -7.35 -29.76
N VAL A 368 -22.89 -6.31 -29.36
CA VAL A 368 -23.26 -4.90 -29.60
C VAL A 368 -22.60 -4.38 -30.87
N THR A 369 -21.29 -4.64 -30.99
CA THR A 369 -20.50 -4.09 -32.11
C THR A 369 -20.44 -5.01 -33.31
N GLY A 370 -20.70 -6.32 -33.14
CA GLY A 370 -20.53 -7.34 -34.18
C GLY A 370 -19.08 -7.66 -34.53
N LEU A 371 -18.12 -7.17 -33.76
CA LEU A 371 -16.68 -7.34 -34.00
C LEU A 371 -16.08 -8.43 -33.10
N PRO A 372 -15.01 -9.10 -33.52
CA PRO A 372 -14.24 -10.01 -32.66
C PRO A 372 -13.65 -9.27 -31.47
N ARG A 373 -13.69 -9.90 -30.30
CA ARG A 373 -13.02 -9.45 -29.08
C ARG A 373 -12.46 -10.61 -28.29
N PHE A 374 -11.53 -10.33 -27.41
CA PHE A 374 -11.11 -11.27 -26.38
C PHE A 374 -12.28 -11.58 -25.42
N GLY A 375 -12.39 -12.81 -24.98
CA GLY A 375 -13.41 -13.23 -24.01
C GLY A 375 -13.16 -14.62 -23.46
N TYR A 376 -13.96 -14.95 -22.44
CA TYR A 376 -13.93 -16.22 -21.72
C TYR A 376 -15.21 -17.02 -22.05
N ASP A 377 -15.08 -18.34 -22.25
CA ASP A 377 -16.19 -19.26 -22.49
C ASP A 377 -16.51 -20.03 -21.20
N ARG A 378 -17.46 -19.52 -20.41
CA ARG A 378 -17.91 -20.17 -19.17
C ARG A 378 -18.51 -21.56 -19.36
N SER A 379 -18.89 -21.94 -20.60
CA SER A 379 -19.34 -23.30 -20.90
C SER A 379 -18.20 -24.30 -21.01
N LYS A 380 -16.95 -23.82 -21.02
CA LYS A 380 -15.72 -24.60 -21.08
C LYS A 380 -14.80 -24.32 -19.89
N PRO A 381 -15.22 -24.70 -18.66
CA PRO A 381 -14.35 -24.61 -17.50
C PRO A 381 -13.16 -25.55 -17.66
N TYR A 382 -12.02 -25.16 -17.11
CA TYR A 382 -10.85 -26.04 -17.04
C TYR A 382 -10.23 -26.02 -15.65
N SER A 383 -9.50 -27.07 -15.37
CA SER A 383 -8.57 -27.17 -14.23
C SER A 383 -7.21 -27.55 -14.82
N LYS A 384 -6.25 -26.61 -14.83
CA LYS A 384 -4.94 -26.77 -15.48
C LYS A 384 -3.83 -26.40 -14.52
N GLU A 385 -2.72 -27.09 -14.61
CA GLU A 385 -1.48 -26.66 -13.97
C GLU A 385 -0.90 -25.48 -14.75
N ILE A 386 -0.71 -24.34 -14.08
CA ILE A 386 -0.15 -23.11 -14.65
C ILE A 386 1.08 -22.67 -13.88
N ARG A 387 1.91 -21.85 -14.51
CA ARG A 387 3.10 -21.26 -13.86
C ARG A 387 2.70 -20.08 -12.99
N TYR A 388 3.31 -19.98 -11.82
CA TYR A 388 3.26 -18.82 -10.94
C TYR A 388 4.68 -18.29 -10.72
N TYR A 389 4.96 -17.11 -11.27
CA TYR A 389 6.24 -16.43 -11.13
C TYR A 389 6.19 -15.58 -9.86
N TYR A 390 6.95 -15.97 -8.87
CA TYR A 390 6.85 -15.45 -7.50
C TYR A 390 8.13 -14.79 -6.99
N SER A 391 9.18 -14.75 -7.79
CA SER A 391 10.51 -14.22 -7.44
C SER A 391 10.84 -12.96 -8.22
N TYR A 392 11.56 -12.07 -7.57
CA TYR A 392 12.02 -10.82 -8.15
C TYR A 392 13.52 -10.65 -7.90
N ASN A 393 14.22 -10.05 -8.87
CA ASN A 393 15.61 -9.66 -8.75
C ASN A 393 15.70 -8.18 -8.40
N THR A 394 16.62 -7.83 -7.50
CA THR A 394 16.96 -6.43 -7.25
C THR A 394 17.66 -5.86 -8.48
N VAL A 395 17.15 -4.74 -9.00
CA VAL A 395 17.73 -4.02 -10.14
C VAL A 395 18.68 -2.92 -9.67
N GLU A 396 18.30 -2.19 -8.63
CA GLU A 396 19.10 -1.11 -8.06
C GLU A 396 19.17 -1.22 -6.55
N GLU A 397 20.39 -1.04 -6.01
CA GLU A 397 20.64 -0.91 -4.58
C GLU A 397 21.20 0.46 -4.27
N ILE A 398 20.89 0.97 -3.09
CA ILE A 398 21.51 2.19 -2.55
C ILE A 398 22.28 1.87 -1.28
N LYS A 399 23.42 2.52 -1.10
CA LYS A 399 24.13 2.55 0.18
C LYS A 399 23.30 3.37 1.16
N ILE A 400 23.00 2.82 2.33
CA ILE A 400 22.22 3.51 3.37
C ILE A 400 23.07 4.62 3.98
N PRO A 401 22.65 5.90 3.93
CA PRO A 401 23.36 6.99 4.56
C PRO A 401 23.16 6.99 6.09
N GLU A 402 24.03 7.69 6.82
CA GLU A 402 23.83 7.92 8.25
C GLU A 402 22.68 8.91 8.50
N TYR A 403 22.64 9.99 7.69
CA TYR A 403 21.60 11.01 7.77
C TYR A 403 21.13 11.43 6.39
N TYR A 404 19.84 11.79 6.31
CA TYR A 404 19.37 12.73 5.31
C TYR A 404 19.34 14.13 5.89
N ILE A 405 19.64 15.13 5.05
CA ILE A 405 19.39 16.53 5.37
C ILE A 405 18.36 17.10 4.40
N LEU A 406 17.34 17.76 4.96
CA LEU A 406 16.21 18.30 4.21
C LEU A 406 15.99 19.76 4.62
N PRO A 407 16.07 20.73 3.69
CA PRO A 407 15.79 22.12 3.99
C PRO A 407 14.35 22.33 4.48
N GLN A 408 14.17 23.18 5.49
CA GLN A 408 12.89 23.48 6.13
C GLN A 408 11.83 24.05 5.19
N ALA A 409 12.25 24.53 4.02
CA ALA A 409 11.35 25.06 2.97
C ALA A 409 10.38 23.99 2.42
N TRP A 410 10.70 22.70 2.51
CA TRP A 410 9.90 21.61 1.98
C TRP A 410 8.82 21.14 2.95
N THR A 411 7.98 22.08 3.39
CA THR A 411 6.99 21.89 4.47
C THR A 411 6.03 20.75 4.20
N LYS A 412 5.56 20.56 2.97
CA LYS A 412 4.66 19.45 2.61
C LYS A 412 5.29 18.07 2.81
N VAL A 413 6.57 17.92 2.52
CA VAL A 413 7.32 16.68 2.76
C VAL A 413 7.50 16.48 4.26
N ILE A 414 7.93 17.52 4.97
CA ILE A 414 8.13 17.50 6.43
C ILE A 414 6.84 17.11 7.16
N GLU A 415 5.67 17.60 6.72
CA GLU A 415 4.38 17.22 7.29
C GLU A 415 4.10 15.71 7.16
N ARG A 416 4.46 15.08 6.03
CA ARG A 416 4.30 13.64 5.81
C ARG A 416 5.28 12.82 6.64
N LEU A 417 6.53 13.29 6.77
CA LEU A 417 7.52 12.67 7.65
C LEU A 417 7.03 12.68 9.11
N LYS A 418 6.54 13.83 9.60
CA LYS A 418 5.97 13.98 10.95
C LYS A 418 4.76 13.07 11.16
N LEU A 419 3.84 13.04 10.18
CA LEU A 419 2.62 12.23 10.21
C LEU A 419 2.95 10.75 10.39
N ASN A 420 4.03 10.28 9.77
CA ASN A 420 4.47 8.89 9.80
C ASN A 420 5.50 8.59 10.91
N GLY A 421 5.64 9.48 11.89
CA GLY A 421 6.43 9.24 13.09
C GLY A 421 7.95 9.25 12.88
N VAL A 422 8.43 9.91 11.82
CA VAL A 422 9.87 10.05 11.57
C VAL A 422 10.51 10.90 12.65
N ILE A 423 11.61 10.39 13.23
CA ILE A 423 12.43 11.09 14.20
C ILE A 423 13.46 11.93 13.44
N TYR A 424 13.61 13.19 13.81
CA TYR A 424 14.60 14.11 13.27
C TYR A 424 15.01 15.13 14.32
N ARG A 425 16.09 15.83 14.07
CA ARG A 425 16.49 17.05 14.78
C ARG A 425 16.63 18.19 13.78
N THR A 426 16.50 19.42 14.23
CA THR A 426 16.81 20.61 13.42
C THR A 426 18.23 21.08 13.70
N LEU A 427 18.88 21.68 12.71
CA LEU A 427 20.13 22.37 12.91
C LEU A 427 19.91 23.55 13.87
N GLU A 428 20.83 23.75 14.82
CA GLU A 428 20.77 24.83 15.81
C GLU A 428 21.36 26.13 15.26
N GLU A 429 22.30 26.03 14.31
CA GLU A 429 23.01 27.16 13.69
C GLU A 429 23.26 26.91 12.20
N ASP A 430 23.58 27.98 11.48
CA ASP A 430 23.97 27.93 10.07
C ASP A 430 25.32 27.26 9.93
N GLN A 431 25.43 26.26 9.04
CA GLN A 431 26.67 25.52 8.84
C GLN A 431 26.85 25.03 7.42
N ILE A 432 28.09 24.90 6.99
CA ILE A 432 28.44 24.26 5.72
C ILE A 432 28.69 22.78 6.00
N LEU A 433 28.05 21.91 5.24
CA LEU A 433 28.20 20.46 5.34
C LEU A 433 28.64 19.88 4.00
N GLU A 434 29.58 18.94 4.06
CA GLU A 434 29.92 18.09 2.92
C GLU A 434 28.83 17.00 2.81
N VAL A 435 28.15 16.95 1.67
CA VAL A 435 27.01 16.08 1.42
C VAL A 435 27.04 15.50 0.02
N GLU A 436 26.48 14.29 -0.16
CA GLU A 436 26.19 13.73 -1.47
C GLU A 436 24.79 14.17 -1.90
N VAL A 437 24.68 14.74 -3.09
CA VAL A 437 23.42 15.15 -3.72
C VAL A 437 23.20 14.43 -5.04
N ASP A 438 21.93 14.20 -5.40
CA ASP A 438 21.55 13.81 -6.75
C ASP A 438 21.24 15.05 -7.61
N TYR A 439 21.66 15.00 -8.87
CA TYR A 439 21.14 15.84 -9.94
C TYR A 439 20.23 15.03 -10.83
N ILE A 440 19.06 15.57 -11.16
CA ILE A 440 18.10 14.92 -12.05
C ILE A 440 18.55 15.10 -13.50
N ASP A 441 18.99 14.03 -14.15
CA ASP A 441 19.41 14.05 -15.55
C ASP A 441 18.21 14.03 -16.48
N GLU A 442 17.42 12.96 -16.37
CA GLU A 442 16.26 12.72 -17.21
C GLU A 442 15.08 12.23 -16.37
N TYR A 443 13.90 12.53 -16.85
CA TYR A 443 12.62 12.02 -16.32
C TYR A 443 11.51 12.21 -17.36
N ASP A 444 10.47 11.38 -17.26
CA ASP A 444 9.24 11.52 -18.05
C ASP A 444 8.10 11.88 -17.13
N SER A 445 7.33 12.90 -17.45
CA SER A 445 6.09 13.22 -16.75
C SER A 445 4.88 12.59 -17.44
N ALA A 446 3.93 12.11 -16.66
CA ALA A 446 2.65 11.64 -17.19
C ALA A 446 1.97 12.76 -18.01
N LYS A 447 1.45 12.41 -19.21
CA LYS A 447 0.78 13.41 -20.10
C LYS A 447 -0.60 13.82 -19.61
N ARG A 448 -1.17 13.13 -18.63
CA ARG A 448 -2.47 13.41 -17.99
C ARG A 448 -2.30 13.29 -16.49
N PRO A 449 -3.09 14.04 -15.71
CA PRO A 449 -3.08 13.87 -14.26
C PRO A 449 -3.36 12.42 -13.87
N TYR A 450 -2.52 11.89 -13.00
CA TYR A 450 -2.69 10.61 -12.33
C TYR A 450 -2.92 10.89 -10.85
N ASN A 451 -4.15 10.72 -10.41
CA ASN A 451 -4.58 11.02 -9.04
C ASN A 451 -4.16 12.42 -8.54
N GLY A 452 -4.35 13.43 -9.41
CA GLY A 452 -4.06 14.82 -9.10
C GLY A 452 -2.63 15.30 -9.41
N HIS A 453 -1.72 14.41 -9.84
CA HIS A 453 -0.33 14.71 -10.12
C HIS A 453 0.09 14.33 -11.55
N TYR A 454 1.13 14.96 -12.06
CA TYR A 454 1.82 14.56 -13.29
C TYR A 454 3.02 13.67 -12.94
N PHE A 455 2.72 12.44 -12.54
CA PHE A 455 3.66 11.48 -11.98
C PHE A 455 4.90 11.27 -12.85
N HIS A 456 6.11 11.31 -12.24
CA HIS A 456 7.37 11.11 -12.94
C HIS A 456 7.74 9.65 -13.06
N ASN A 457 8.25 9.29 -14.25
CA ASN A 457 8.76 7.96 -14.58
C ASN A 457 10.16 8.08 -15.18
N ASN A 458 10.84 6.95 -15.42
CA ASN A 458 12.11 6.86 -16.13
C ASN A 458 13.18 7.85 -15.63
N ILE A 459 13.30 7.92 -14.30
CA ILE A 459 14.17 8.88 -13.64
C ILE A 459 15.61 8.38 -13.70
N SER A 460 16.52 9.20 -14.21
CA SER A 460 17.97 9.02 -14.07
C SER A 460 18.60 10.18 -13.31
N THR A 461 19.63 9.86 -12.55
CA THR A 461 20.35 10.85 -11.71
C THR A 461 21.84 10.55 -11.75
N HIS A 462 22.66 11.57 -11.57
CA HIS A 462 24.05 11.41 -11.16
C HIS A 462 24.30 12.04 -9.80
N LYS A 463 25.35 11.60 -9.12
CA LYS A 463 25.69 12.01 -7.77
C LYS A 463 26.88 12.91 -7.75
N GLU A 464 26.84 13.93 -6.91
CA GLU A 464 27.98 14.81 -6.63
C GLU A 464 28.16 14.99 -5.12
N VAL A 465 29.43 15.09 -4.69
CA VAL A 465 29.77 15.49 -3.33
C VAL A 465 30.06 16.99 -3.34
N GLN A 466 29.35 17.74 -2.51
CA GLN A 466 29.44 19.20 -2.47
C GLN A 466 29.43 19.71 -1.03
N GLU A 467 30.11 20.83 -0.80
CA GLU A 467 29.90 21.64 0.39
C GLU A 467 28.71 22.56 0.19
N ILE A 468 27.66 22.38 1.00
CA ILE A 468 26.42 23.15 0.89
C ILE A 468 26.13 23.85 2.22
N GLN A 469 25.75 25.12 2.13
CA GLN A 469 25.25 25.90 3.26
C GLN A 469 23.85 25.45 3.62
N TYR A 470 23.67 25.00 4.86
CA TYR A 470 22.39 24.74 5.50
C TYR A 470 22.16 25.74 6.63
N TYR A 471 20.90 25.93 7.01
CA TYR A 471 20.48 26.98 7.92
C TYR A 471 19.88 26.40 9.21
N ALA A 472 19.93 27.17 10.28
CA ALA A 472 19.22 26.85 11.51
C ALA A 472 17.75 26.55 11.22
N GLY A 473 17.26 25.40 11.68
CA GLY A 473 15.90 24.91 11.39
C GLY A 473 15.82 23.86 10.28
N ASP A 474 16.83 23.67 9.45
CA ASP A 474 16.89 22.58 8.47
C ASP A 474 16.93 21.22 9.20
N LEU A 475 16.28 20.22 8.61
CA LEU A 475 16.12 18.91 9.24
C LEU A 475 17.31 18.00 9.01
N LEU A 476 17.86 17.47 10.08
CA LEU A 476 18.82 16.36 10.07
C LEU A 476 18.11 15.09 10.55
N ILE A 477 17.97 14.12 9.66
CA ILE A 477 17.13 12.93 9.84
C ILE A 477 18.04 11.71 9.94
N PRO A 478 18.21 11.09 11.13
CA PRO A 478 18.95 9.83 11.24
C PRO A 478 18.21 8.75 10.47
N VAL A 479 18.89 8.04 9.56
CA VAL A 479 18.23 7.04 8.71
C VAL A 479 17.95 5.76 9.49
N ARG A 480 18.87 5.37 10.40
CA ARG A 480 18.72 4.15 11.22
C ARG A 480 17.74 4.38 12.37
N GLN A 481 16.44 4.27 12.04
CA GLN A 481 15.31 4.35 12.96
C GLN A 481 14.21 3.38 12.50
N GLU A 482 13.21 3.11 13.31
CA GLU A 482 12.09 2.20 12.96
C GLU A 482 11.41 2.55 11.63
N LYS A 483 11.45 3.82 11.21
CA LYS A 483 10.88 4.32 9.97
C LYS A 483 11.89 4.34 8.81
N MET A 484 12.99 3.59 8.91
CA MET A 484 14.07 3.60 7.91
C MET A 484 13.58 3.26 6.51
N LYS A 485 12.78 2.21 6.36
CA LYS A 485 12.25 1.81 5.04
C LYS A 485 11.37 2.90 4.44
N TYR A 486 10.49 3.48 5.24
CA TYR A 486 9.67 4.62 4.80
C TYR A 486 10.55 5.79 4.33
N LEU A 487 11.63 6.12 5.06
CA LEU A 487 12.56 7.17 4.66
C LEU A 487 13.22 6.88 3.31
N LEU A 488 13.74 5.67 3.12
CA LEU A 488 14.43 5.27 1.89
C LEU A 488 13.47 5.30 0.69
N GLU A 489 12.27 4.74 0.83
CA GLU A 489 11.26 4.70 -0.24
C GLU A 489 10.64 6.07 -0.57
N MET A 490 10.62 7.00 0.39
CA MET A 490 10.00 8.31 0.16
C MET A 490 10.99 9.39 -0.23
N LEU A 491 12.25 9.29 0.21
CA LEU A 491 13.25 10.35 0.01
C LEU A 491 14.23 10.05 -1.13
N GLU A 492 14.41 8.79 -1.55
CA GLU A 492 15.24 8.47 -2.70
C GLU A 492 14.48 8.78 -4.01
N PRO A 493 15.05 9.60 -4.92
CA PRO A 493 14.31 10.11 -6.08
C PRO A 493 13.82 9.01 -7.03
N LYS A 494 14.55 7.90 -7.13
CA LYS A 494 14.22 6.78 -8.02
C LYS A 494 13.27 5.75 -7.40
N ALA A 495 13.04 5.79 -6.09
CA ALA A 495 12.13 4.87 -5.43
C ALA A 495 10.74 4.93 -6.05
N MET A 496 10.02 3.80 -6.02
CA MET A 496 8.81 3.57 -6.82
C MET A 496 7.69 4.60 -6.59
N ASP A 497 7.60 5.14 -5.36
CA ASP A 497 6.58 6.11 -4.95
C ASP A 497 7.15 7.31 -4.20
N SER A 498 8.41 7.67 -4.52
CA SER A 498 9.09 8.79 -3.87
C SER A 498 8.31 10.11 -3.97
N PHE A 499 8.57 11.01 -3.05
CA PHE A 499 8.03 12.38 -3.13
C PHE A 499 8.43 13.09 -4.41
N PHE A 500 9.59 12.77 -5.02
CA PHE A 500 9.97 13.31 -6.32
C PHE A 500 9.00 12.84 -7.42
N ARG A 501 8.70 11.54 -7.49
CA ARG A 501 7.76 11.01 -8.49
C ARG A 501 6.38 11.64 -8.38
N TRP A 502 5.97 12.01 -7.16
CA TRP A 502 4.69 12.65 -6.86
C TRP A 502 4.74 14.20 -6.93
N ASN A 503 5.75 14.78 -7.60
CA ASN A 503 5.85 16.22 -7.88
C ASN A 503 6.02 17.13 -6.64
N PHE A 504 6.49 16.61 -5.51
CA PHE A 504 6.69 17.46 -4.32
C PHE A 504 7.91 18.38 -4.45
N PHE A 505 8.81 18.09 -5.40
CA PHE A 505 10.07 18.81 -5.58
C PHE A 505 10.21 19.50 -6.95
N ASP A 506 9.14 19.58 -7.76
CA ASP A 506 9.19 20.02 -9.16
C ASP A 506 9.80 21.40 -9.37
N SER A 507 9.75 22.29 -8.38
CA SER A 507 10.37 23.62 -8.50
C SER A 507 11.88 23.59 -8.75
N VAL A 508 12.58 22.49 -8.45
CA VAL A 508 14.03 22.36 -8.74
C VAL A 508 14.30 22.07 -10.23
N LEU A 509 13.26 21.65 -10.96
CA LEU A 509 13.33 21.35 -12.39
C LEU A 509 13.19 22.59 -13.28
N ASP A 510 12.98 23.75 -12.68
CA ASP A 510 12.78 25.00 -13.37
C ASP A 510 13.98 25.93 -13.10
N GLN A 511 14.73 26.25 -14.16
CA GLN A 511 15.90 27.12 -14.08
C GLN A 511 15.46 28.56 -13.77
N ARG A 512 16.07 29.20 -12.78
CA ARG A 512 15.73 30.57 -12.33
C ARG A 512 16.68 31.62 -12.89
N GLU A 513 17.97 31.29 -12.94
CA GLU A 513 19.00 32.17 -13.49
C GLU A 513 19.59 31.58 -14.76
N TYR A 514 19.75 32.43 -15.76
CA TYR A 514 20.28 32.08 -17.06
C TYR A 514 20.96 33.28 -17.71
N PHE A 515 21.56 33.11 -18.87
CA PHE A 515 22.28 34.17 -19.55
C PHE A 515 21.50 34.72 -20.76
N SER A 516 21.74 35.98 -21.08
CA SER A 516 21.46 36.56 -22.40
C SER A 516 22.71 36.36 -23.28
N PRO A 517 22.58 35.86 -24.52
CA PRO A 517 23.75 35.67 -25.40
C PRO A 517 24.56 36.97 -25.57
N TYR A 518 23.89 38.09 -25.74
CA TYR A 518 24.57 39.39 -25.87
C TYR A 518 25.29 39.80 -24.58
N GLY A 519 24.67 39.62 -23.42
CA GLY A 519 25.28 40.02 -22.15
C GLY A 519 26.37 39.08 -21.64
N PHE A 520 26.36 37.83 -22.04
CA PHE A 520 27.30 36.83 -21.59
C PHE A 520 28.54 36.68 -22.49
N GLU A 521 28.52 37.20 -23.72
CA GLU A 521 29.59 37.04 -24.71
C GLU A 521 30.98 37.45 -24.17
N GLU A 522 31.11 38.62 -23.53
CA GLU A 522 32.37 39.07 -22.98
C GLU A 522 32.89 38.17 -21.84
N ASN A 523 31.99 37.72 -20.97
CA ASN A 523 32.31 36.81 -19.86
C ASN A 523 32.73 35.45 -20.40
N ALA A 524 32.01 34.90 -21.38
CA ALA A 524 32.36 33.65 -22.03
C ALA A 524 33.72 33.70 -22.72
N LEU A 525 34.01 34.79 -23.43
CA LEU A 525 35.32 35.01 -24.08
C LEU A 525 36.44 35.11 -23.05
N LYS A 526 36.22 35.85 -21.97
CA LYS A 526 37.17 35.95 -20.88
C LYS A 526 37.45 34.60 -20.25
N TYR A 527 36.37 33.83 -19.92
CA TYR A 527 36.48 32.50 -19.34
C TYR A 527 37.31 31.55 -20.22
N LEU A 528 37.03 31.50 -21.53
CA LEU A 528 37.80 30.69 -22.47
C LEU A 528 39.29 31.09 -22.54
N ASN A 529 39.61 32.39 -22.38
CA ASN A 529 40.99 32.85 -22.38
C ASN A 529 41.72 32.54 -21.06
N ASP A 530 41.03 32.58 -19.96
CA ASP A 530 41.58 32.29 -18.63
C ASP A 530 41.70 30.79 -18.37
N HIS A 531 40.95 29.92 -19.13
CA HIS A 531 40.94 28.46 -19.00
C HIS A 531 41.31 27.78 -20.33
N PRO A 532 42.63 27.72 -20.71
CA PRO A 532 43.04 27.20 -22.02
C PRO A 532 42.70 25.74 -22.28
N GLU A 533 42.66 24.89 -21.26
CA GLU A 533 42.30 23.47 -21.40
C GLU A 533 40.81 23.34 -21.73
N PHE A 534 39.93 24.04 -21.02
CA PHE A 534 38.50 24.07 -21.35
C PHE A 534 38.22 24.64 -22.73
N LYS A 535 38.98 25.68 -23.15
CA LYS A 535 38.90 26.23 -24.49
C LYS A 535 39.21 25.16 -25.54
N LYS A 536 40.19 24.33 -25.31
CA LYS A 536 40.56 23.25 -26.21
C LYS A 536 39.47 22.20 -26.29
N GLU A 537 38.82 21.83 -25.17
CA GLU A 537 37.69 20.93 -25.14
C GLU A 537 36.49 21.52 -25.90
N PHE A 538 36.15 22.78 -25.66
CA PHE A 538 35.12 23.50 -26.36
C PHE A 538 35.34 23.52 -27.89
N GLU A 539 36.58 23.84 -28.34
CA GLU A 539 36.95 23.85 -29.75
C GLU A 539 36.88 22.44 -30.37
N ALA A 540 37.31 21.40 -29.65
CA ALA A 540 37.20 20.02 -30.08
C ALA A 540 35.74 19.59 -30.23
N LYS A 541 34.87 19.90 -29.27
CA LYS A 541 33.44 19.66 -29.38
C LYS A 541 32.83 20.37 -30.57
N ARG A 542 33.15 21.66 -30.78
CA ARG A 542 32.70 22.44 -31.94
C ARG A 542 33.13 21.87 -33.27
N ALA A 543 34.35 21.31 -33.33
CA ALA A 543 34.86 20.67 -34.54
C ALA A 543 34.21 19.31 -34.83
N ALA A 544 33.85 18.55 -33.80
CA ALA A 544 33.25 17.22 -33.90
C ALA A 544 31.73 17.23 -34.14
N ASP A 545 31.03 18.25 -33.65
CA ASP A 545 29.56 18.37 -33.72
C ASP A 545 29.16 19.56 -34.60
N GLN A 546 28.69 19.25 -35.83
CA GLN A 546 28.30 20.28 -36.81
C GLN A 546 27.02 21.06 -36.43
N GLU A 547 26.10 20.48 -35.71
CA GLU A 547 24.88 21.15 -35.26
C GLU A 547 25.23 22.11 -34.11
N PHE A 548 26.01 21.64 -33.13
CA PHE A 548 26.56 22.49 -32.10
C PHE A 548 27.39 23.67 -32.68
N ALA A 549 28.19 23.42 -33.71
CA ALA A 549 29.01 24.46 -34.38
C ALA A 549 28.18 25.57 -35.05
N LYS A 550 26.92 25.32 -35.40
CA LYS A 550 26.01 26.28 -36.02
C LYS A 550 25.05 26.95 -35.02
N ASP A 551 24.96 26.44 -33.79
CA ASP A 551 24.06 26.98 -32.75
C ASP A 551 24.89 27.80 -31.75
N HIS A 552 24.88 29.12 -31.94
CA HIS A 552 25.63 30.03 -31.05
C HIS A 552 25.10 29.99 -29.62
N ARG A 553 23.78 29.75 -29.43
CA ARG A 553 23.18 29.68 -28.10
C ARG A 553 23.62 28.40 -27.38
N ALA A 554 23.62 27.27 -28.06
CA ALA A 554 24.11 26.01 -27.52
C ALA A 554 25.59 26.10 -27.12
N GLN A 555 26.43 26.81 -27.93
CA GLN A 555 27.84 27.05 -27.59
C GLN A 555 28.02 27.90 -26.33
N LEU A 556 27.27 29.00 -26.20
CA LEU A 556 27.30 29.84 -25.01
C LEU A 556 26.73 29.12 -23.79
N ALA A 557 25.66 28.32 -23.97
CA ALA A 557 25.11 27.48 -22.91
C ALA A 557 26.15 26.47 -22.39
N TYR A 558 26.87 25.81 -23.31
CA TYR A 558 27.94 24.89 -22.91
C TYR A 558 29.04 25.58 -22.07
N ILE A 559 29.38 26.84 -22.44
CA ILE A 559 30.34 27.61 -21.63
C ILE A 559 29.72 27.98 -20.29
N TYR A 560 28.48 28.52 -20.29
CA TYR A 560 27.78 28.92 -19.08
C TYR A 560 27.68 27.77 -18.06
N ASP A 561 27.26 26.59 -18.53
CA ASP A 561 27.04 25.40 -17.69
C ASP A 561 28.36 24.90 -17.03
N ASN A 562 29.53 25.29 -17.58
CA ASN A 562 30.85 24.94 -17.05
C ASN A 562 31.54 26.11 -16.31
N THR A 563 30.80 27.16 -15.94
CA THR A 563 31.33 28.32 -15.20
C THR A 563 30.71 28.45 -13.81
N GLU A 564 31.28 29.33 -13.00
CA GLU A 564 30.71 29.67 -11.69
C GLU A 564 29.38 30.42 -11.78
N TRP A 565 28.99 30.91 -12.97
CA TRP A 565 27.68 31.54 -13.19
C TRP A 565 26.53 30.52 -13.37
N ALA A 566 26.86 29.25 -13.63
CA ALA A 566 25.84 28.21 -13.73
C ALA A 566 25.00 28.11 -12.46
N GLU A 567 23.69 28.01 -12.62
CA GLU A 567 22.78 27.84 -11.50
C GLU A 567 22.96 26.45 -10.88
N LYS A 568 23.76 26.35 -9.81
CA LYS A 568 24.09 25.07 -9.14
C LYS A 568 22.87 24.40 -8.48
N THR A 569 21.74 25.11 -8.32
CA THR A 569 20.50 24.58 -7.73
C THR A 569 19.57 23.99 -8.77
N PHE A 570 19.79 24.28 -10.06
CA PHE A 570 18.99 23.72 -11.14
C PHE A 570 19.13 22.20 -11.20
N LYS A 571 18.00 21.49 -11.15
CA LYS A 571 17.91 20.02 -11.12
C LYS A 571 18.61 19.34 -9.92
N ARG A 572 19.14 20.08 -8.96
CA ARG A 572 19.70 19.51 -7.73
C ARG A 572 18.58 19.04 -6.81
N TYR A 573 18.57 17.76 -6.52
CA TYR A 573 17.59 17.16 -5.62
C TYR A 573 17.75 17.69 -4.20
N PRO A 574 16.68 18.11 -3.50
CA PRO A 574 16.83 18.84 -2.23
C PRO A 574 17.21 17.99 -1.03
N VAL A 575 17.00 16.66 -1.12
CA VAL A 575 17.39 15.74 -0.05
C VAL A 575 18.83 15.29 -0.29
N ALA A 576 19.71 15.65 0.61
CA ALA A 576 21.11 15.24 0.54
C ALA A 576 21.44 14.16 1.57
N ARG A 577 22.52 13.41 1.32
CA ARG A 577 22.98 12.29 2.14
C ARG A 577 24.29 12.64 2.84
N ILE A 578 24.41 12.21 4.10
CA ILE A 578 25.64 12.23 4.89
C ILE A 578 26.00 10.79 5.23
N TYR A 579 27.22 10.38 4.91
CA TYR A 579 27.74 9.02 5.15
C TYR A 579 28.74 8.96 6.29
#